data_e520e4e5ddc2ce356de90236c0e96505
#
_entry.id   e520e4e5ddc2ce356de90236c0e96505
#
_cell.length_a   1.000
_cell.length_b   1.000
_cell.length_c   1.000
_cell.angle_alpha   90.00
_cell.angle_beta   90.00
_cell.angle_gamma   90.00
#
_symmetry.space_group_name_H-M   'P 1'
#
loop_
_entity.id
_entity.type
_entity.pdbx_description
1 polymer ?
#
loop_
_entity_poly.entity_id
_entity_poly.type
_entity_poly.pdbx_seq_one_letter_code
_entity_poly.pdbx_strand_id
1 'polypeptide(L)'
;MKLSNHTTSVLKNFATINQNLVIKEGNTIATMSAMKNIVAKAEVEETFPKEIAIYDLNEFLASISLFVVPVLEFEEQYLIIKEEDQPHKKLKYFYSDPSVVQTPSKTISMPSEEVSFELKIEKLLEMKKAAGVISSPDMVLQKLNGSSSLLAKDKKNDTANNYSSDIKTDGDGEFEFYFKVENLKLLDGDYDVKISSKNISHFKNQKSSVEYWIALEPESTYSV
;
A
#
# COMPACT_ATOMS: atom_id res chain seq x y z
N MET A 1 -19.24 12.57 -11.41
CA MET A 1 -18.61 11.24 -11.19
C MET A 1 -19.03 10.70 -9.83
N LYS A 2 -19.31 9.41 -9.70
CA LYS A 2 -19.45 8.74 -8.39
C LYS A 2 -18.24 7.83 -8.19
N LEU A 3 -17.74 7.75 -6.98
CA LEU A 3 -16.65 6.81 -6.68
C LEU A 3 -17.21 5.46 -6.28
N SER A 4 -16.65 4.40 -6.83
CA SER A 4 -16.93 3.01 -6.44
C SER A 4 -16.43 2.72 -5.02
N ASN A 5 -16.95 1.67 -4.42
CA ASN A 5 -16.45 1.20 -3.13
C ASN A 5 -14.97 0.80 -3.21
N HIS A 6 -14.57 0.23 -4.35
CA HIS A 6 -13.17 -0.13 -4.60
C HIS A 6 -12.27 1.10 -4.59
N THR A 7 -12.60 2.13 -5.39
CA THR A 7 -11.82 3.39 -5.44
C THR A 7 -11.75 4.06 -4.07
N THR A 8 -12.86 4.09 -3.35
CA THR A 8 -12.89 4.64 -1.99
C THR A 8 -11.97 3.85 -1.04
N SER A 9 -11.94 2.53 -1.14
CA SER A 9 -11.05 1.68 -0.33
C SER A 9 -9.58 1.88 -0.69
N VAL A 10 -9.26 2.01 -1.98
CA VAL A 10 -7.90 2.34 -2.46
C VAL A 10 -7.45 3.69 -1.90
N LEU A 11 -8.28 4.73 -2.02
CA LEU A 11 -7.95 6.06 -1.49
C LEU A 11 -7.73 6.04 0.03
N LYS A 12 -8.58 5.33 0.79
CA LYS A 12 -8.40 5.14 2.25
C LYS A 12 -7.09 4.42 2.58
N ASN A 13 -6.75 3.39 1.84
CA ASN A 13 -5.48 2.68 2.02
C ASN A 13 -4.29 3.59 1.69
N PHE A 14 -4.34 4.31 0.57
CA PHE A 14 -3.26 5.21 0.14
C PHE A 14 -3.06 6.38 1.12
N ALA A 15 -4.12 6.85 1.77
CA ALA A 15 -4.03 7.84 2.85
C ALA A 15 -3.18 7.36 4.04
N THR A 16 -3.10 6.04 4.29
CA THR A 16 -2.21 5.48 5.31
C THR A 16 -0.73 5.52 4.90
N ILE A 17 -0.46 5.54 3.59
CA ILE A 17 0.91 5.57 3.02
C ILE A 17 1.41 7.01 2.92
N ASN A 18 0.59 7.90 2.37
CA ASN A 18 0.89 9.32 2.24
C ASN A 18 -0.37 10.16 2.40
N GLN A 19 -0.28 11.21 3.18
CA GLN A 19 -1.35 12.18 3.38
C GLN A 19 -1.68 12.97 2.09
N ASN A 20 -0.69 13.15 1.22
CA ASN A 20 -0.86 13.89 -0.04
C ASN A 20 -1.08 12.92 -1.20
N LEU A 21 -1.83 13.35 -2.22
CA LEU A 21 -2.06 12.56 -3.43
C LEU A 21 -2.22 13.46 -4.66
N VAL A 22 -1.55 13.12 -5.75
CA VAL A 22 -1.88 13.62 -7.10
C VAL A 22 -2.60 12.49 -7.84
N ILE A 23 -3.83 12.73 -8.25
CA ILE A 23 -4.57 11.87 -9.16
C ILE A 23 -4.42 12.45 -10.55
N LYS A 24 -3.82 11.71 -11.46
CA LYS A 24 -3.66 12.11 -12.87
C LYS A 24 -4.92 11.83 -13.66
N GLU A 25 -5.04 12.46 -14.84
CA GLU A 25 -6.05 12.10 -15.82
C GLU A 25 -5.96 10.60 -16.15
N GLY A 26 -7.11 9.92 -16.23
CA GLY A 26 -7.21 8.48 -16.48
C GLY A 26 -7.72 7.71 -15.27
N ASN A 27 -7.43 6.41 -15.23
CA ASN A 27 -7.93 5.48 -14.21
C ASN A 27 -6.85 4.91 -13.29
N THR A 28 -5.63 5.44 -13.35
CA THR A 28 -4.51 4.98 -12.52
C THR A 28 -4.24 5.96 -11.40
N ILE A 29 -4.24 5.46 -10.17
CA ILE A 29 -3.89 6.20 -8.96
C ILE A 29 -2.59 5.60 -8.42
N ALA A 30 -1.63 6.46 -8.05
CA ALA A 30 -0.36 6.02 -7.46
C ALA A 30 0.06 6.95 -6.32
N THR A 31 0.66 6.36 -5.29
CA THR A 31 1.18 7.08 -4.14
C THR A 31 2.57 6.58 -3.76
N MET A 32 3.30 7.38 -2.99
CA MET A 32 4.62 7.04 -2.47
C MET A 32 4.75 7.61 -1.05
N SER A 33 5.26 6.79 -0.12
CA SER A 33 5.54 7.26 1.23
C SER A 33 6.59 8.38 1.26
N ALA A 34 6.53 9.24 2.26
CA ALA A 34 7.49 10.34 2.45
C ALA A 34 8.94 9.86 2.48
N MET A 35 9.20 8.69 3.07
CA MET A 35 10.52 8.05 3.14
C MET A 35 10.90 7.30 1.86
N LYS A 36 10.02 7.25 0.85
CA LYS A 36 10.21 6.56 -0.45
C LYS A 36 10.46 5.06 -0.32
N ASN A 37 10.05 4.45 0.78
CA ASN A 37 10.20 3.03 1.06
C ASN A 37 8.95 2.21 0.71
N ILE A 38 7.83 2.87 0.38
CA ILE A 38 6.59 2.26 -0.11
C ILE A 38 6.15 3.03 -1.35
N VAL A 39 5.87 2.32 -2.43
CA VAL A 39 5.12 2.85 -3.58
C VAL A 39 3.92 1.95 -3.79
N ALA A 40 2.77 2.54 -4.03
CA ALA A 40 1.55 1.81 -4.37
C ALA A 40 0.93 2.36 -5.64
N LYS A 41 0.32 1.46 -6.42
CA LYS A 41 -0.38 1.77 -7.67
C LYS A 41 -1.68 0.97 -7.70
N ALA A 42 -2.74 1.58 -8.20
CA ALA A 42 -4.02 0.93 -8.44
C ALA A 42 -4.62 1.39 -9.77
N GLU A 43 -5.30 0.50 -10.46
CA GLU A 43 -6.26 0.87 -11.50
C GLU A 43 -7.66 0.82 -10.90
N VAL A 44 -8.43 1.88 -11.13
CA VAL A 44 -9.78 2.06 -10.58
C VAL A 44 -10.81 2.07 -11.70
N GLU A 45 -12.09 1.96 -11.32
CA GLU A 45 -13.19 1.87 -12.29
C GLU A 45 -13.45 3.22 -12.97
N GLU A 46 -13.21 4.31 -12.26
CA GLU A 46 -13.48 5.66 -12.75
C GLU A 46 -12.33 6.19 -13.60
N THR A 47 -12.69 6.96 -14.62
CA THR A 47 -11.74 7.74 -15.40
C THR A 47 -11.77 9.19 -14.92
N PHE A 48 -10.73 9.63 -14.24
CA PHE A 48 -10.60 11.01 -13.78
C PHE A 48 -10.38 11.93 -15.00
N PRO A 49 -11.15 13.02 -15.13
CA PRO A 49 -11.15 13.83 -16.34
C PRO A 49 -9.95 14.79 -16.46
N LYS A 50 -9.20 14.96 -15.38
CA LYS A 50 -8.05 15.86 -15.30
C LYS A 50 -7.17 15.53 -14.10
N GLU A 51 -5.95 16.06 -14.09
CA GLU A 51 -5.09 16.02 -12.90
C GLU A 51 -5.65 16.87 -11.76
N ILE A 52 -5.68 16.32 -10.55
CA ILE A 52 -6.02 17.02 -9.32
C ILE A 52 -4.98 16.69 -8.24
N ALA A 53 -4.60 17.71 -7.46
CA ALA A 53 -3.71 17.56 -6.33
C ALA A 53 -4.49 17.74 -5.01
N ILE A 54 -4.35 16.78 -4.12
CA ILE A 54 -5.00 16.73 -2.81
C ILE A 54 -3.91 16.84 -1.76
N TYR A 55 -3.95 17.90 -0.94
CA TYR A 55 -2.96 18.10 0.11
C TYR A 55 -3.23 17.21 1.34
N ASP A 56 -4.49 17.05 1.72
CA ASP A 56 -4.90 16.15 2.80
C ASP A 56 -5.98 15.18 2.31
N LEU A 57 -5.56 13.94 2.05
CA LEU A 57 -6.44 12.89 1.54
C LEU A 57 -7.45 12.44 2.60
N ASN A 58 -7.14 12.56 3.89
CA ASN A 58 -8.09 12.25 4.96
C ASN A 58 -9.19 13.31 5.03
N GLU A 59 -8.86 14.60 4.91
CA GLU A 59 -9.84 15.69 4.82
C GLU A 59 -10.72 15.53 3.58
N PHE A 60 -10.14 15.18 2.43
CA PHE A 60 -10.88 14.90 1.20
C PHE A 60 -11.88 13.76 1.37
N LEU A 61 -11.45 12.64 1.93
CA LEU A 61 -12.30 11.48 2.21
C LEU A 61 -13.39 11.81 3.24
N ALA A 62 -13.05 12.57 4.29
CA ALA A 62 -14.02 13.07 5.27
C ALA A 62 -15.07 13.99 4.61
N SER A 63 -14.64 14.88 3.70
CA SER A 63 -15.52 15.76 2.94
C SER A 63 -16.53 14.98 2.09
N ILE A 64 -16.10 13.91 1.44
CA ILE A 64 -16.97 12.99 0.68
C ILE A 64 -17.97 12.30 1.62
N SER A 65 -17.54 11.91 2.82
CA SER A 65 -18.39 11.19 3.78
C SER A 65 -19.54 12.01 4.38
N LEU A 66 -19.58 13.33 4.15
CA LEU A 66 -20.70 14.18 4.54
C LEU A 66 -21.98 13.95 3.72
N PHE A 67 -21.86 13.20 2.61
CA PHE A 67 -22.93 12.93 1.67
C PHE A 67 -23.27 11.44 1.68
N VAL A 68 -24.53 11.11 1.50
CA VAL A 68 -25.01 9.72 1.44
C VAL A 68 -24.71 9.12 0.07
N VAL A 69 -25.00 9.89 -0.99
CA VAL A 69 -24.69 9.52 -2.38
C VAL A 69 -23.88 10.65 -3.02
N PRO A 70 -22.56 10.73 -2.74
CA PRO A 70 -21.71 11.81 -3.21
C PRO A 70 -21.51 11.76 -4.73
N VAL A 71 -21.71 12.89 -5.38
CA VAL A 71 -21.38 13.12 -6.79
C VAL A 71 -20.32 14.19 -6.88
N LEU A 72 -19.24 13.88 -7.60
CA LEU A 72 -18.10 14.75 -7.82
C LEU A 72 -18.19 15.46 -9.17
N GLU A 73 -18.09 16.79 -9.17
CA GLU A 73 -18.01 17.64 -10.36
C GLU A 73 -16.67 18.36 -10.38
N PHE A 74 -15.92 18.20 -11.46
CA PHE A 74 -14.55 18.71 -11.57
C PHE A 74 -14.54 20.06 -12.27
N GLU A 75 -14.12 21.08 -11.55
CA GLU A 75 -13.89 22.43 -12.05
C GLU A 75 -12.41 22.71 -12.26
N GLU A 76 -12.06 23.89 -12.72
CA GLU A 76 -10.66 24.24 -13.03
C GLU A 76 -9.77 24.23 -11.77
N GLN A 77 -10.21 24.84 -10.67
CA GLN A 77 -9.42 25.06 -9.45
C GLN A 77 -9.96 24.31 -8.23
N TYR A 78 -11.11 23.66 -8.32
CA TYR A 78 -11.79 23.01 -7.22
C TYR A 78 -12.69 21.87 -7.71
N LEU A 79 -13.11 21.05 -6.78
CA LEU A 79 -14.11 20.01 -6.94
C LEU A 79 -15.39 20.42 -6.19
N ILE A 80 -16.56 20.21 -6.78
CA ILE A 80 -17.83 20.26 -6.07
C ILE A 80 -18.20 18.84 -5.69
N ILE A 81 -18.39 18.60 -4.39
CA ILE A 81 -18.98 17.39 -3.85
C ILE A 81 -20.42 17.72 -3.50
N LYS A 82 -21.38 17.01 -4.07
CA LYS A 82 -22.81 17.26 -3.82
C LYS A 82 -23.59 15.98 -3.57
N GLU A 83 -24.72 16.10 -2.87
CA GLU A 83 -25.68 15.01 -2.74
C GLU A 83 -26.43 14.82 -4.06
N GLU A 84 -26.59 13.57 -4.52
CA GLU A 84 -27.23 13.27 -5.81
C GLU A 84 -28.64 13.85 -5.91
N ASP A 85 -29.49 13.59 -4.91
CA ASP A 85 -30.89 14.00 -4.91
C ASP A 85 -31.13 15.39 -4.31
N GLN A 86 -30.09 16.07 -3.81
CA GLN A 86 -30.14 17.38 -3.19
C GLN A 86 -29.01 18.28 -3.69
N PRO A 87 -29.05 18.77 -4.93
CA PRO A 87 -27.92 19.48 -5.55
C PRO A 87 -27.55 20.81 -4.88
N HIS A 88 -28.40 21.37 -4.03
CA HIS A 88 -28.11 22.53 -3.18
C HIS A 88 -27.26 22.15 -1.94
N LYS A 89 -27.26 20.87 -1.50
CA LYS A 89 -26.39 20.35 -0.47
C LYS A 89 -25.04 20.02 -1.13
N LYS A 90 -24.08 20.92 -1.03
CA LYS A 90 -22.79 20.81 -1.71
C LYS A 90 -21.65 21.39 -0.88
N LEU A 91 -20.46 20.88 -1.12
CA LEU A 91 -19.18 21.36 -0.59
C LEU A 91 -18.27 21.69 -1.76
N LYS A 92 -17.50 22.77 -1.64
CA LYS A 92 -16.47 23.14 -2.59
C LYS A 92 -15.12 22.81 -1.99
N TYR A 93 -14.37 21.90 -2.63
CA TYR A 93 -13.05 21.46 -2.22
C TYR A 93 -12.00 21.98 -3.20
N PHE A 94 -11.08 22.85 -2.73
CA PHE A 94 -10.04 23.43 -3.57
C PHE A 94 -8.88 22.47 -3.74
N TYR A 95 -8.33 22.38 -4.95
CA TYR A 95 -7.11 21.63 -5.22
C TYR A 95 -5.91 22.33 -4.61
N SER A 96 -4.89 21.54 -4.27
CA SER A 96 -3.57 22.03 -3.90
C SER A 96 -2.73 22.27 -5.16
N ASP A 97 -1.59 22.94 -4.99
CA ASP A 97 -0.56 23.02 -6.02
C ASP A 97 0.13 21.65 -6.14
N PRO A 98 0.16 21.03 -7.34
CA PRO A 98 0.84 19.74 -7.54
C PRO A 98 2.32 19.74 -7.14
N SER A 99 2.99 20.89 -7.18
CA SER A 99 4.42 21.02 -6.85
C SER A 99 4.74 20.76 -5.37
N VAL A 100 3.76 20.90 -4.48
CA VAL A 100 3.92 20.62 -3.04
C VAL A 100 3.53 19.21 -2.64
N VAL A 101 3.07 18.39 -3.60
CA VAL A 101 2.62 17.02 -3.37
C VAL A 101 3.64 16.01 -3.90
N GLN A 102 4.06 15.07 -3.06
CA GLN A 102 4.95 13.99 -3.49
C GLN A 102 4.17 12.95 -4.29
N THR A 103 4.66 12.66 -5.49
CA THR A 103 4.09 11.62 -6.37
C THR A 103 5.22 10.77 -6.96
N PRO A 104 4.98 9.47 -7.24
CA PRO A 104 5.94 8.65 -7.96
C PRO A 104 6.22 9.24 -9.35
N SER A 105 7.48 9.53 -9.65
CA SER A 105 7.90 10.12 -10.94
C SER A 105 8.32 9.08 -11.96
N LYS A 106 8.56 7.83 -11.54
CA LYS A 106 9.04 6.74 -12.39
C LYS A 106 8.23 5.48 -12.11
N THR A 107 8.06 4.67 -13.16
CA THR A 107 7.56 3.29 -13.00
C THR A 107 8.63 2.47 -12.30
N ILE A 108 8.24 1.74 -11.26
CA ILE A 108 9.13 0.81 -10.58
C ILE A 108 9.04 -0.54 -11.29
N SER A 109 10.19 -1.12 -11.56
CA SER A 109 10.34 -2.51 -12.04
C SER A 109 11.16 -3.30 -11.05
N MET A 110 10.84 -4.59 -10.90
CA MET A 110 11.65 -5.51 -10.11
C MET A 110 12.98 -5.75 -10.83
N PRO A 111 14.12 -5.55 -10.17
CA PRO A 111 15.44 -5.78 -10.79
C PRO A 111 15.74 -7.28 -10.98
N SER A 112 15.17 -8.12 -10.12
CA SER A 112 15.26 -9.58 -10.12
C SER A 112 14.13 -10.17 -9.29
N GLU A 113 13.93 -11.47 -9.36
CA GLU A 113 12.87 -12.19 -8.62
C GLU A 113 13.46 -13.52 -8.12
N GLU A 114 14.18 -13.50 -7.00
CA GLU A 114 14.83 -14.69 -6.46
C GLU A 114 13.86 -15.54 -5.63
N VAL A 115 12.91 -14.92 -4.96
CA VAL A 115 11.92 -15.62 -4.12
C VAL A 115 10.52 -15.14 -4.44
N SER A 116 9.58 -16.10 -4.53
CA SER A 116 8.17 -15.80 -4.65
C SER A 116 7.34 -16.63 -3.67
N PHE A 117 6.17 -16.12 -3.29
CA PHE A 117 5.20 -16.83 -2.45
C PHE A 117 3.82 -16.18 -2.53
N GLU A 118 2.81 -16.96 -2.15
CA GLU A 118 1.47 -16.46 -1.95
C GLU A 118 1.30 -16.04 -0.48
N LEU A 119 0.88 -14.78 -0.26
CA LEU A 119 0.55 -14.26 1.06
C LEU A 119 -0.97 -14.15 1.20
N LYS A 120 -1.57 -15.08 1.95
CA LYS A 120 -2.99 -15.02 2.30
C LYS A 120 -3.25 -13.91 3.30
N ILE A 121 -4.43 -13.26 3.16
CA ILE A 121 -4.83 -12.18 4.08
C ILE A 121 -4.87 -12.65 5.54
N GLU A 122 -5.34 -13.88 5.81
CA GLU A 122 -5.38 -14.45 7.15
C GLU A 122 -3.98 -14.57 7.75
N LYS A 123 -2.98 -14.97 6.94
CA LYS A 123 -1.58 -15.07 7.36
C LYS A 123 -1.00 -13.69 7.68
N LEU A 124 -1.26 -12.69 6.84
CA LEU A 124 -0.82 -11.31 7.09
C LEU A 124 -1.42 -10.75 8.38
N LEU A 125 -2.73 -10.96 8.61
CA LEU A 125 -3.41 -10.49 9.82
C LEU A 125 -2.92 -11.23 11.08
N GLU A 126 -2.70 -12.55 11.00
CA GLU A 126 -2.08 -13.37 12.05
C GLU A 126 -0.73 -12.78 12.46
N MET A 127 0.16 -12.55 11.48
CA MET A 127 1.51 -12.04 11.74
C MET A 127 1.49 -10.61 12.29
N LYS A 128 0.65 -9.73 11.76
CA LYS A 128 0.49 -8.36 12.30
C LYS A 128 -0.04 -8.36 13.74
N LYS A 129 -1.01 -9.23 14.04
CA LYS A 129 -1.54 -9.39 15.40
C LYS A 129 -0.46 -9.90 16.35
N ALA A 130 0.29 -10.92 15.94
CA ALA A 130 1.40 -11.45 16.72
C ALA A 130 2.46 -10.36 16.99
N ALA A 131 2.88 -9.64 15.94
CA ALA A 131 3.83 -8.52 16.06
C ALA A 131 3.33 -7.45 17.05
N GLY A 132 2.04 -7.09 16.99
CA GLY A 132 1.43 -6.14 17.93
C GLY A 132 1.44 -6.64 19.39
N VAL A 133 1.11 -7.90 19.61
CA VAL A 133 1.06 -8.51 20.96
C VAL A 133 2.45 -8.54 21.62
N ILE A 134 3.48 -8.89 20.86
CA ILE A 134 4.86 -8.97 21.39
C ILE A 134 5.67 -7.69 21.16
N SER A 135 5.04 -6.62 20.62
CA SER A 135 5.68 -5.33 20.28
C SER A 135 6.88 -5.49 19.34
N SER A 136 6.79 -6.40 18.39
CA SER A 136 7.84 -6.66 17.41
C SER A 136 7.77 -5.66 16.23
N PRO A 137 8.86 -4.94 15.93
CA PRO A 137 8.85 -3.97 14.83
C PRO A 137 9.06 -4.61 13.45
N ASP A 138 9.58 -5.84 13.40
CA ASP A 138 10.01 -6.47 12.17
C ASP A 138 9.19 -7.73 11.86
N MET A 139 8.89 -7.93 10.59
CA MET A 139 8.40 -9.18 10.01
C MET A 139 9.46 -9.73 9.09
N VAL A 140 9.81 -11.00 9.23
CA VAL A 140 10.91 -11.62 8.50
C VAL A 140 10.41 -12.82 7.74
N LEU A 141 10.65 -12.85 6.44
CA LEU A 141 10.55 -14.07 5.64
C LEU A 141 11.90 -14.76 5.66
N GLN A 142 11.95 -15.95 6.22
CA GLN A 142 13.18 -16.73 6.41
C GLN A 142 13.04 -18.10 5.74
N LYS A 143 14.13 -18.56 5.12
CA LYS A 143 14.32 -19.96 4.72
C LYS A 143 15.65 -20.46 5.22
N LEU A 144 15.64 -21.43 6.12
CA LEU A 144 16.81 -22.09 6.68
C LEU A 144 16.61 -23.60 6.64
N ASN A 145 17.65 -24.35 6.27
CA ASN A 145 17.63 -25.82 6.20
C ASN A 145 16.43 -26.36 5.40
N GLY A 146 16.05 -25.67 4.32
CA GLY A 146 14.97 -26.06 3.42
C GLY A 146 13.56 -25.74 3.92
N SER A 147 13.39 -25.17 5.12
CA SER A 147 12.09 -24.78 5.68
C SER A 147 11.91 -23.28 5.65
N SER A 148 10.74 -22.84 5.18
CA SER A 148 10.40 -21.41 5.12
C SER A 148 9.39 -21.02 6.17
N SER A 149 9.58 -19.86 6.80
CA SER A 149 8.69 -19.32 7.82
C SER A 149 8.61 -17.80 7.76
N LEU A 150 7.48 -17.26 8.22
CA LEU A 150 7.31 -15.84 8.58
C LEU A 150 7.50 -15.70 10.09
N LEU A 151 8.35 -14.75 10.48
CA LEU A 151 8.62 -14.45 11.89
C LEU A 151 8.23 -13.01 12.19
N ALA A 152 7.65 -12.78 13.37
CA ALA A 152 7.59 -11.47 14.01
C ALA A 152 8.70 -11.44 15.06
N LYS A 153 9.70 -10.58 14.89
CA LYS A 153 10.85 -10.47 15.82
C LYS A 153 11.40 -9.04 15.88
N ASP A 154 12.14 -8.72 16.91
CA ASP A 154 12.95 -7.50 16.96
C ASP A 154 14.38 -7.85 16.54
N LYS A 155 14.81 -7.42 15.35
CA LYS A 155 16.15 -7.67 14.82
C LYS A 155 17.29 -7.04 15.65
N LYS A 156 16.95 -6.11 16.57
CA LYS A 156 17.92 -5.43 17.43
C LYS A 156 18.02 -6.03 18.83
N ASN A 157 17.14 -6.99 19.17
CA ASN A 157 17.08 -7.59 20.48
C ASN A 157 16.89 -9.11 20.40
N ASP A 158 17.98 -9.85 20.44
CA ASP A 158 17.97 -11.32 20.34
C ASP A 158 17.28 -12.02 21.51
N THR A 159 17.04 -11.31 22.62
CA THR A 159 16.33 -11.84 23.79
C THR A 159 14.85 -11.48 23.80
N ALA A 160 14.36 -10.73 22.80
CA ALA A 160 12.96 -10.40 22.67
C ALA A 160 12.12 -11.64 22.31
N ASN A 161 10.85 -11.60 22.72
CA ASN A 161 9.89 -12.60 22.27
C ASN A 161 9.76 -12.57 20.74
N ASN A 162 9.59 -13.74 20.14
CA ASN A 162 9.32 -13.89 18.73
C ASN A 162 8.14 -14.83 18.49
N TYR A 163 7.53 -14.70 17.32
CA TYR A 163 6.46 -15.57 16.86
C TYR A 163 6.80 -16.06 15.44
N SER A 164 6.63 -17.34 15.19
CA SER A 164 6.93 -17.96 13.89
C SER A 164 5.74 -18.74 13.37
N SER A 165 5.52 -18.68 12.08
CA SER A 165 4.47 -19.43 11.38
C SER A 165 4.97 -19.87 10.02
N ASP A 166 4.72 -21.13 9.65
CA ASP A 166 5.20 -21.70 8.39
C ASP A 166 4.55 -21.03 7.18
N ILE A 167 5.32 -20.92 6.10
CA ILE A 167 4.86 -20.47 4.80
C ILE A 167 5.60 -21.23 3.69
N LYS A 168 4.93 -21.44 2.56
CA LYS A 168 5.57 -22.03 1.38
C LYS A 168 6.16 -20.91 0.52
N THR A 169 7.39 -21.10 0.08
CA THR A 169 8.08 -20.18 -0.83
C THR A 169 8.66 -20.95 -2.00
N ASP A 170 8.64 -20.33 -3.17
CA ASP A 170 9.45 -20.76 -4.32
C ASP A 170 10.74 -19.93 -4.32
N GLY A 171 11.83 -20.55 -4.63
CA GLY A 171 13.18 -19.95 -4.66
C GLY A 171 14.21 -20.86 -4.04
N ASP A 172 15.40 -20.83 -4.60
CA ASP A 172 16.54 -21.61 -4.14
C ASP A 172 17.31 -20.85 -3.06
N GLY A 173 18.20 -21.56 -2.33
CA GLY A 173 19.09 -20.95 -1.34
C GLY A 173 18.43 -20.66 0.01
N GLU A 174 19.24 -20.04 0.85
CA GLU A 174 18.84 -19.58 2.18
C GLU A 174 18.69 -18.06 2.18
N PHE A 175 17.72 -17.55 2.94
CA PHE A 175 17.45 -16.12 2.99
C PHE A 175 16.81 -15.69 4.30
N GLU A 176 17.03 -14.41 4.64
CA GLU A 176 16.30 -13.65 5.64
C GLU A 176 15.93 -12.28 5.05
N PHE A 177 14.67 -12.04 4.74
CA PHE A 177 14.17 -10.77 4.22
C PHE A 177 13.36 -10.05 5.29
N TYR A 178 13.85 -8.88 5.69
CA TYR A 178 13.30 -8.08 6.77
C TYR A 178 12.38 -6.98 6.25
N PHE A 179 11.15 -6.97 6.75
CA PHE A 179 10.16 -5.92 6.53
C PHE A 179 9.90 -5.17 7.84
N LYS A 180 9.73 -3.86 7.77
CA LYS A 180 9.09 -3.13 8.87
C LYS A 180 7.59 -3.42 8.86
N VAL A 181 7.03 -3.83 10.00
CA VAL A 181 5.59 -4.10 10.13
C VAL A 181 4.75 -2.87 9.76
N GLU A 182 5.24 -1.68 10.14
CA GLU A 182 4.58 -0.40 9.80
C GLU A 182 4.53 -0.07 8.29
N ASN A 183 5.41 -0.69 7.48
CA ASN A 183 5.44 -0.50 6.03
C ASN A 183 4.50 -1.46 5.28
N LEU A 184 3.99 -2.50 5.92
CA LEU A 184 3.06 -3.45 5.33
C LEU A 184 1.62 -2.88 5.30
N LYS A 185 1.46 -1.70 4.69
CA LYS A 185 0.19 -0.96 4.57
C LYS A 185 -0.62 -1.45 3.37
N LEU A 186 -0.87 -2.74 3.31
CA LEU A 186 -1.56 -3.40 2.21
C LEU A 186 -3.08 -3.28 2.35
N LEU A 187 -3.78 -3.11 1.23
CA LEU A 187 -5.23 -3.26 1.15
C LEU A 187 -5.60 -4.72 1.44
N ASP A 188 -6.76 -4.96 2.02
CA ASP A 188 -7.23 -6.31 2.31
C ASP A 188 -7.30 -7.18 1.05
N GLY A 189 -6.79 -8.40 1.13
CA GLY A 189 -6.77 -9.38 0.05
C GLY A 189 -5.55 -10.28 0.09
N ASP A 190 -5.56 -11.30 -0.78
CA ASP A 190 -4.44 -12.20 -1.00
C ASP A 190 -3.48 -11.59 -2.02
N TYR A 191 -2.19 -11.89 -1.87
CA TYR A 191 -1.14 -11.32 -2.69
C TYR A 191 -0.21 -12.38 -3.27
N ASP A 192 0.15 -12.20 -4.54
CA ASP A 192 1.36 -12.80 -5.10
C ASP A 192 2.53 -11.89 -4.75
N VAL A 193 3.50 -12.43 -4.05
CA VAL A 193 4.66 -11.67 -3.55
C VAL A 193 5.92 -12.14 -4.25
N LYS A 194 6.72 -11.18 -4.71
CA LYS A 194 8.04 -11.39 -5.30
C LYS A 194 9.05 -10.58 -4.55
N ILE A 195 10.21 -11.16 -4.30
CA ILE A 195 11.30 -10.51 -3.56
C ILE A 195 12.57 -10.57 -4.37
N SER A 196 13.25 -9.43 -4.41
CA SER A 196 14.58 -9.30 -5.00
C SER A 196 15.65 -9.20 -3.92
N SER A 197 16.78 -9.88 -4.16
CA SER A 197 18.02 -9.73 -3.37
C SER A 197 18.59 -8.30 -3.40
N LYS A 198 18.02 -7.40 -4.22
CA LYS A 198 18.32 -5.96 -4.25
C LYS A 198 17.43 -5.12 -3.29
N ASN A 199 16.95 -5.75 -2.22
CA ASN A 199 16.19 -5.14 -1.13
C ASN A 199 14.89 -4.46 -1.57
N ILE A 200 14.17 -5.04 -2.52
CA ILE A 200 12.84 -4.62 -2.92
C ILE A 200 11.92 -5.82 -3.03
N SER A 201 10.67 -5.63 -2.64
CA SER A 201 9.59 -6.59 -2.79
C SER A 201 8.45 -6.01 -3.60
N HIS A 202 7.70 -6.86 -4.28
CA HIS A 202 6.51 -6.53 -5.04
C HIS A 202 5.35 -7.39 -4.55
N PHE A 203 4.26 -6.75 -4.16
CA PHE A 203 3.02 -7.37 -3.74
C PHE A 203 1.95 -7.04 -4.78
N LYS A 204 1.43 -8.05 -5.46
CA LYS A 204 0.33 -7.90 -6.41
C LYS A 204 -0.92 -8.53 -5.84
N ASN A 205 -1.97 -7.73 -5.68
CA ASN A 205 -3.25 -8.24 -5.19
C ASN A 205 -3.87 -9.20 -6.22
N GLN A 206 -4.40 -10.35 -5.75
CA GLN A 206 -4.92 -11.38 -6.64
C GLN A 206 -6.32 -11.06 -7.21
N LYS A 207 -7.07 -10.15 -6.57
CA LYS A 207 -8.47 -9.86 -6.94
C LYS A 207 -8.67 -8.47 -7.53
N SER A 208 -7.72 -7.57 -7.34
CA SER A 208 -7.81 -6.20 -7.80
C SER A 208 -6.51 -5.74 -8.45
N SER A 209 -6.57 -4.69 -9.26
CA SER A 209 -5.38 -4.11 -9.92
C SER A 209 -4.58 -3.21 -8.96
N VAL A 210 -4.33 -3.69 -7.72
CA VAL A 210 -3.56 -2.97 -6.72
C VAL A 210 -2.21 -3.64 -6.52
N GLU A 211 -1.15 -2.85 -6.60
CA GLU A 211 0.22 -3.32 -6.47
C GLU A 211 1.01 -2.44 -5.50
N TYR A 212 1.95 -3.05 -4.76
CA TYR A 212 2.84 -2.34 -3.85
C TYR A 212 4.27 -2.77 -4.10
N TRP A 213 5.19 -1.80 -4.06
CA TRP A 213 6.62 -2.02 -3.96
C TRP A 213 7.09 -1.52 -2.60
N ILE A 214 7.65 -2.43 -1.82
CA ILE A 214 8.08 -2.14 -0.44
C ILE A 214 9.56 -2.46 -0.33
N ALA A 215 10.34 -1.49 0.12
CA ALA A 215 11.76 -1.70 0.39
C ALA A 215 11.93 -2.65 1.58
N LEU A 216 12.90 -3.55 1.46
CA LEU A 216 13.37 -4.37 2.56
C LEU A 216 14.40 -3.61 3.39
N GLU A 217 14.59 -4.06 4.62
CA GLU A 217 15.64 -3.52 5.48
C GLU A 217 17.04 -3.94 4.98
N PRO A 218 18.07 -3.11 5.20
CA PRO A 218 19.43 -3.36 4.68
C PRO A 218 20.07 -4.65 5.17
N GLU A 219 19.63 -5.17 6.31
CA GLU A 219 20.13 -6.42 6.90
C GLU A 219 19.62 -7.67 6.20
N SER A 220 18.72 -7.53 5.23
CA SER A 220 18.20 -8.65 4.44
C SER A 220 19.34 -9.37 3.71
N THR A 221 19.30 -10.70 3.73
CA THR A 221 20.32 -11.56 3.15
C THR A 221 19.71 -12.58 2.19
N TYR A 222 20.48 -12.95 1.19
CA TYR A 222 20.14 -14.02 0.25
C TYR A 222 21.45 -14.72 -0.17
N SER A 223 21.48 -16.05 -0.10
CA SER A 223 22.61 -16.88 -0.49
C SER A 223 22.11 -18.14 -1.23
N VAL A 224 22.78 -18.48 -2.33
CA VAL A 224 22.56 -19.71 -3.11
C VAL A 224 23.60 -20.73 -2.74
#